data_3e339ad232c464702059c7bedf6a9b6e
#
_entry.id   3e339ad232c464702059c7bedf6a9b6e
#
_cell.length_a   1.000
_cell.length_b   1.000
_cell.length_c   1.000
_cell.angle_alpha   90.00
_cell.angle_beta   90.00
_cell.angle_gamma   90.00
#
_symmetry.space_group_name_H-M   'P 1'
#
loop_
_entity.id
_entity.type
_entity.pdbx_description
1 polymer ?
#
loop_
_entity_poly.entity_id
_entity_poly.type
_entity_poly.pdbx_seq_one_letter_code
_entity_poly.pdbx_strand_id
1 'polypeptide(L)'
;MNKNINEIKKLEGSPKIIKNLFSKSEIEKFLKLYDNLPITVHNKKQNVIKKRWLKKFDDELENLFCERVRNEIGDFRMDNLKDEKNEDILGLFQESYNPIGLHVDAGFDLEEIIFKQTLIPLTSKGGTVIFKNKFYGNSTNFTIDEKELKIKDLKYGQNIRSSEHLNIYQKKPFDLEDHNKYLKHEKIENLSGLEIDLVYEWELGSMLIFDRTRLHCSSCLIEGKKIGLTTFTKK
;
A
#
# COMPACT_ATOMS: atom_id res chain seq x y z
N MET A 1 13.74 21.88 -5.84
CA MET A 1 12.42 21.24 -5.80
C MET A 1 12.35 20.29 -6.99
N ASN A 2 12.09 19.01 -6.77
CA ASN A 2 12.09 18.02 -7.86
C ASN A 2 10.96 18.39 -8.86
N LYS A 3 11.28 18.55 -10.15
CA LYS A 3 10.32 18.96 -11.20
C LYS A 3 9.12 18.01 -11.27
N ASN A 4 9.33 16.74 -10.92
CA ASN A 4 8.29 15.71 -11.01
C ASN A 4 7.22 15.80 -9.91
N ILE A 5 7.51 16.43 -8.75
CA ILE A 5 6.50 16.59 -7.68
C ILE A 5 5.29 17.38 -8.18
N ASN A 6 5.50 18.40 -9.00
CA ASN A 6 4.39 19.18 -9.54
C ASN A 6 3.53 18.35 -10.52
N GLU A 7 4.16 17.50 -11.34
CA GLU A 7 3.43 16.61 -12.23
C GLU A 7 2.68 15.51 -11.45
N ILE A 8 3.31 14.94 -10.42
CA ILE A 8 2.66 14.00 -9.52
C ILE A 8 1.40 14.63 -8.91
N LYS A 9 1.51 15.85 -8.36
CA LYS A 9 0.37 16.57 -7.76
C LYS A 9 -0.80 16.80 -8.71
N LYS A 10 -0.55 17.02 -10.00
CA LYS A 10 -1.61 17.19 -11.01
C LYS A 10 -2.39 15.89 -11.28
N LEU A 11 -1.77 14.74 -11.05
CA LEU A 11 -2.35 13.43 -11.30
C LEU A 11 -3.05 12.83 -10.06
N GLU A 12 -2.96 13.50 -8.91
CA GLU A 12 -3.54 13.05 -7.68
C GLU A 12 -5.06 13.17 -7.67
N GLY A 13 -5.70 12.31 -6.88
CA GLY A 13 -7.15 12.29 -6.73
C GLY A 13 -7.59 11.64 -5.42
N SER A 14 -8.88 11.56 -5.22
CA SER A 14 -9.45 10.82 -4.08
C SER A 14 -9.26 9.32 -4.26
N PRO A 15 -9.10 8.55 -3.15
CA PRO A 15 -9.12 7.10 -3.21
C PRO A 15 -10.47 6.59 -3.73
N LYS A 16 -10.44 5.48 -4.46
CA LYS A 16 -11.63 4.86 -5.06
C LYS A 16 -11.70 3.38 -4.71
N ILE A 17 -12.91 2.89 -4.50
CA ILE A 17 -13.20 1.46 -4.40
C ILE A 17 -14.00 1.07 -5.63
N ILE A 18 -13.48 0.14 -6.42
CA ILE A 18 -14.18 -0.44 -7.57
C ILE A 18 -14.72 -1.80 -7.12
N LYS A 19 -16.04 -1.90 -7.01
CA LYS A 19 -16.70 -3.14 -6.59
C LYS A 19 -16.92 -4.07 -7.78
N ASN A 20 -16.93 -5.37 -7.50
CA ASN A 20 -17.21 -6.41 -8.51
C ASN A 20 -16.31 -6.34 -9.76
N LEU A 21 -15.06 -5.86 -9.60
CA LEU A 21 -14.09 -5.77 -10.68
C LEU A 21 -13.61 -7.14 -11.13
N PHE A 22 -13.45 -8.06 -10.17
CA PHE A 22 -13.04 -9.45 -10.43
C PHE A 22 -14.11 -10.42 -9.96
N SER A 23 -14.41 -11.40 -10.79
CA SER A 23 -15.30 -12.51 -10.43
C SER A 23 -14.65 -13.42 -9.38
N LYS A 24 -15.47 -14.25 -8.74
CA LYS A 24 -14.97 -15.23 -7.77
C LYS A 24 -13.93 -16.18 -8.41
N SER A 25 -14.16 -16.63 -9.63
CA SER A 25 -13.22 -17.51 -10.34
C SER A 25 -11.91 -16.82 -10.69
N GLU A 26 -11.92 -15.52 -10.97
CA GLU A 26 -10.68 -14.75 -11.18
C GLU A 26 -9.90 -14.55 -9.88
N ILE A 27 -10.57 -14.31 -8.75
CA ILE A 27 -9.92 -14.28 -7.43
C ILE A 27 -9.30 -15.64 -7.08
N GLU A 28 -9.96 -16.74 -7.40
CA GLU A 28 -9.41 -18.10 -7.23
C GLU A 28 -8.16 -18.33 -8.09
N LYS A 29 -8.08 -17.77 -9.32
CA LYS A 29 -6.87 -17.81 -10.15
C LYS A 29 -5.71 -17.03 -9.46
N PHE A 30 -5.97 -15.85 -8.91
CA PHE A 30 -4.94 -15.10 -8.16
C PHE A 30 -4.46 -15.86 -6.91
N LEU A 31 -5.36 -16.51 -6.17
CA LEU A 31 -4.98 -17.33 -5.02
C LEU A 31 -4.13 -18.54 -5.45
N LYS A 32 -4.50 -19.21 -6.53
CA LYS A 32 -3.70 -20.30 -7.08
C LYS A 32 -2.31 -19.82 -7.53
N LEU A 33 -2.25 -18.65 -8.17
CA LEU A 33 -0.97 -18.04 -8.50
C LEU A 33 -0.16 -17.78 -7.22
N TYR A 34 -0.77 -17.15 -6.21
CA TYR A 34 -0.14 -16.91 -4.92
C TYR A 34 0.44 -18.19 -4.31
N ASP A 35 -0.32 -19.29 -4.32
CA ASP A 35 0.12 -20.57 -3.73
C ASP A 35 1.36 -21.12 -4.43
N ASN A 36 1.46 -20.96 -5.76
CA ASN A 36 2.55 -21.46 -6.58
C ASN A 36 3.82 -20.59 -6.57
N LEU A 37 3.72 -19.32 -6.15
CA LEU A 37 4.87 -18.42 -6.12
C LEU A 37 5.79 -18.72 -4.92
N PRO A 38 7.12 -18.58 -5.10
CA PRO A 38 8.07 -18.71 -4.00
C PRO A 38 7.94 -17.55 -3.00
N ILE A 39 8.24 -17.83 -1.74
CA ILE A 39 8.35 -16.80 -0.71
C ILE A 39 9.60 -15.98 -0.99
N THR A 40 9.43 -14.67 -1.17
CA THR A 40 10.54 -13.72 -1.37
C THR A 40 10.96 -13.01 -0.09
N VAL A 41 10.00 -12.79 0.83
CA VAL A 41 10.27 -12.22 2.16
C VAL A 41 9.45 -12.96 3.20
N HIS A 42 10.08 -13.34 4.29
CA HIS A 42 9.40 -13.87 5.46
C HIS A 42 9.84 -13.09 6.71
N ASN A 43 9.08 -12.09 7.08
CA ASN A 43 9.30 -11.35 8.31
C ASN A 43 8.62 -12.07 9.49
N LYS A 44 9.35 -12.93 10.18
CA LYS A 44 8.83 -13.71 11.32
C LYS A 44 8.37 -12.83 12.49
N LYS A 45 9.01 -11.69 12.72
CA LYS A 45 8.68 -10.78 13.82
C LYS A 45 7.30 -10.12 13.63
N GLN A 46 6.99 -9.71 12.40
CA GLN A 46 5.71 -9.09 12.05
C GLN A 46 4.68 -10.10 11.55
N ASN A 47 5.10 -11.35 11.38
CA ASN A 47 4.30 -12.41 10.78
C ASN A 47 3.75 -11.99 9.40
N VAL A 48 4.66 -11.59 8.52
CA VAL A 48 4.37 -11.14 7.16
C VAL A 48 5.14 -11.99 6.16
N ILE A 49 4.43 -12.50 5.17
CA ILE A 49 4.99 -13.22 4.02
C ILE A 49 4.73 -12.38 2.76
N LYS A 50 5.76 -12.19 1.93
CA LYS A 50 5.62 -11.54 0.63
C LYS A 50 6.06 -12.50 -0.47
N LYS A 51 5.31 -12.48 -1.59
CA LYS A 51 5.62 -13.21 -2.81
C LYS A 51 5.52 -12.25 -3.99
N ARG A 52 6.45 -12.35 -4.94
CA ARG A 52 6.52 -11.46 -6.09
C ARG A 52 5.89 -12.14 -7.30
N TRP A 53 4.93 -11.49 -7.92
CA TRP A 53 4.42 -11.87 -9.21
C TRP A 53 5.29 -11.23 -10.28
N LEU A 54 6.11 -12.05 -10.93
CA LEU A 54 6.98 -11.60 -12.00
C LEU A 54 6.19 -11.49 -13.30
N LYS A 55 6.56 -10.53 -14.13
CA LYS A 55 6.03 -10.37 -15.47
C LYS A 55 6.28 -11.64 -16.30
N LYS A 56 5.32 -12.02 -17.15
CA LYS A 56 5.36 -13.24 -17.99
C LYS A 56 5.34 -14.57 -17.22
N PHE A 57 4.99 -14.55 -15.97
CA PHE A 57 4.81 -15.80 -15.20
C PHE A 57 3.47 -16.49 -15.55
N ASP A 58 2.43 -15.67 -15.82
CA ASP A 58 1.10 -16.12 -16.27
C ASP A 58 0.54 -15.02 -17.18
N ASP A 59 0.75 -15.17 -18.48
CA ASP A 59 0.40 -14.12 -19.47
C ASP A 59 -1.12 -13.87 -19.55
N GLU A 60 -1.96 -14.91 -19.39
CA GLU A 60 -3.42 -14.76 -19.42
C GLU A 60 -3.90 -13.90 -18.25
N LEU A 61 -3.43 -14.24 -17.04
CA LEU A 61 -3.82 -13.52 -15.82
C LEU A 61 -3.22 -12.10 -15.78
N GLU A 62 -1.99 -11.92 -16.31
CA GLU A 62 -1.35 -10.61 -16.47
C GLU A 62 -2.17 -9.70 -17.39
N ASN A 63 -2.58 -10.21 -18.56
CA ASN A 63 -3.36 -9.44 -19.51
C ASN A 63 -4.71 -9.04 -18.93
N LEU A 64 -5.43 -9.99 -18.33
CA LEU A 64 -6.69 -9.73 -17.63
C LEU A 64 -6.53 -8.64 -16.56
N PHE A 65 -5.52 -8.77 -15.72
CA PHE A 65 -5.24 -7.82 -14.65
C PHE A 65 -4.93 -6.42 -15.21
N CYS A 66 -3.99 -6.34 -16.15
CA CYS A 66 -3.57 -5.06 -16.73
C CYS A 66 -4.72 -4.36 -17.48
N GLU A 67 -5.57 -5.10 -18.18
CA GLU A 67 -6.76 -4.56 -18.85
C GLU A 67 -7.74 -3.96 -17.84
N ARG A 68 -8.08 -4.72 -16.78
CA ARG A 68 -9.00 -4.24 -15.73
C ARG A 68 -8.47 -2.98 -15.03
N VAL A 69 -7.19 -2.98 -14.66
CA VAL A 69 -6.56 -1.81 -14.04
C VAL A 69 -6.54 -0.62 -15.00
N ARG A 70 -6.20 -0.81 -16.28
CA ARG A 70 -6.16 0.26 -17.29
C ARG A 70 -7.53 0.90 -17.52
N ASN A 71 -8.58 0.11 -17.50
CA ASN A 71 -9.95 0.63 -17.63
C ASN A 71 -10.32 1.59 -16.49
N GLU A 72 -9.72 1.42 -15.29
CA GLU A 72 -10.02 2.23 -14.11
C GLU A 72 -9.13 3.45 -13.92
N ILE A 73 -7.85 3.37 -14.31
CA ILE A 73 -6.88 4.45 -14.07
C ILE A 73 -6.30 5.06 -15.35
N GLY A 74 -6.70 4.55 -16.53
CA GLY A 74 -6.14 4.95 -17.82
C GLY A 74 -4.75 4.36 -18.04
N ASP A 75 -4.01 4.90 -19.01
CA ASP A 75 -2.68 4.42 -19.35
C ASP A 75 -1.69 4.60 -18.20
N PHE A 76 -0.91 3.57 -17.99
CA PHE A 76 0.15 3.51 -16.99
C PHE A 76 1.27 2.56 -17.44
N ARG A 77 2.41 2.68 -16.77
CA ARG A 77 3.47 1.68 -16.76
C ARG A 77 3.52 1.06 -15.36
N MET A 78 3.87 -0.22 -15.25
CA MET A 78 4.19 -0.79 -13.94
C MET A 78 5.46 -0.12 -13.43
N ASP A 79 5.46 0.20 -12.14
CA ASP A 79 6.70 0.61 -11.49
C ASP A 79 7.54 -0.64 -11.29
N ASN A 80 8.62 -0.70 -12.02
CA ASN A 80 9.53 -1.84 -12.05
C ASN A 80 10.32 -1.89 -10.73
N LEU A 81 9.65 -2.33 -9.68
CA LEU A 81 10.38 -2.92 -8.58
C LEU A 81 11.04 -4.16 -9.16
N LYS A 82 12.33 -4.06 -9.46
CA LYS A 82 13.08 -5.20 -9.95
C LYS A 82 13.40 -6.12 -8.80
N ASP A 83 13.36 -7.41 -9.07
CA ASP A 83 13.87 -8.39 -8.13
C ASP A 83 15.42 -8.43 -8.14
N GLU A 84 16.00 -9.31 -7.35
CA GLU A 84 17.46 -9.49 -7.26
C GLU A 84 18.09 -9.95 -8.58
N LYS A 85 17.29 -10.51 -9.50
CA LYS A 85 17.72 -10.93 -10.83
C LYS A 85 17.44 -9.90 -11.92
N ASN A 86 16.98 -8.70 -11.54
CA ASN A 86 16.61 -7.63 -12.45
C ASN A 86 15.33 -7.95 -13.27
N GLU A 87 14.49 -8.86 -12.80
CA GLU A 87 13.21 -9.21 -13.43
C GLU A 87 12.12 -8.24 -13.00
N ASP A 88 11.23 -7.88 -13.92
CA ASP A 88 10.12 -6.95 -13.68
C ASP A 88 9.06 -7.60 -12.78
N ILE A 89 8.71 -6.93 -11.69
CA ILE A 89 7.65 -7.31 -10.79
C ILE A 89 6.35 -6.65 -11.24
N LEU A 90 5.35 -7.45 -11.54
CA LEU A 90 4.01 -6.99 -11.89
C LEU A 90 3.19 -6.64 -10.64
N GLY A 91 3.30 -7.45 -9.61
CA GLY A 91 2.57 -7.28 -8.37
C GLY A 91 3.25 -7.92 -7.17
N LEU A 92 2.85 -7.47 -6.00
CA LEU A 92 3.34 -7.95 -4.72
C LEU A 92 2.18 -8.55 -3.92
N PHE A 93 2.19 -9.86 -3.75
CA PHE A 93 1.31 -10.51 -2.78
C PHE A 93 1.88 -10.33 -1.38
N GLN A 94 1.02 -9.94 -0.47
CA GLN A 94 1.35 -9.84 0.94
C GLN A 94 0.33 -10.62 1.77
N GLU A 95 0.83 -11.61 2.50
CA GLU A 95 0.10 -12.31 3.55
C GLU A 95 0.51 -11.70 4.89
N SER A 96 -0.45 -11.37 5.73
CA SER A 96 -0.22 -10.83 7.07
C SER A 96 -1.28 -11.31 8.06
N TYR A 97 -0.89 -11.38 9.32
CA TYR A 97 -1.74 -11.77 10.43
C TYR A 97 -1.90 -10.64 11.45
N ASN A 98 -1.10 -9.60 11.30
CA ASN A 98 -1.11 -8.41 12.13
C ASN A 98 -1.32 -7.16 11.27
N PRO A 99 -1.86 -6.08 11.82
CA PRO A 99 -1.95 -4.80 11.14
C PRO A 99 -0.56 -4.29 10.74
N ILE A 100 -0.49 -3.66 9.57
CA ILE A 100 0.71 -2.94 9.08
C ILE A 100 0.58 -1.50 9.53
N GLY A 101 1.64 -0.98 10.15
CA GLY A 101 1.68 0.37 10.67
C GLY A 101 1.67 1.48 9.60
N LEU A 102 1.65 2.72 10.05
CA LEU A 102 1.59 3.91 9.20
C LEU A 102 2.80 4.01 8.27
N HIS A 103 2.55 4.10 6.96
CA HIS A 103 3.59 4.17 5.93
C HIS A 103 3.11 4.87 4.66
N VAL A 104 4.04 5.02 3.73
CA VAL A 104 3.82 5.47 2.36
C VAL A 104 4.64 4.62 1.40
N ASP A 105 4.06 4.32 0.24
CA ASP A 105 4.68 3.54 -0.83
C ASP A 105 5.01 4.43 -2.06
N ALA A 106 5.58 5.61 -1.81
CA ALA A 106 5.84 6.59 -2.86
C ALA A 106 6.87 6.12 -3.91
N GLY A 107 7.77 5.22 -3.54
CA GLY A 107 8.83 4.72 -4.41
C GLY A 107 10.21 5.15 -3.93
N PHE A 108 11.25 4.54 -4.50
CA PHE A 108 12.63 4.83 -4.12
C PHE A 108 13.25 5.92 -4.96
N ASP A 109 12.66 6.22 -6.11
CA ASP A 109 13.13 7.23 -7.02
C ASP A 109 11.98 8.13 -7.47
N LEU A 110 12.10 9.42 -7.15
CA LEU A 110 11.16 10.44 -7.61
C LEU A 110 11.58 11.06 -8.96
N GLU A 111 12.54 10.49 -9.65
CA GLU A 111 12.87 10.87 -11.03
C GLU A 111 11.78 10.45 -12.00
N GLU A 112 11.00 9.43 -11.63
CA GLU A 112 9.82 9.03 -12.38
C GLU A 112 8.53 9.60 -11.78
N ILE A 113 7.51 9.75 -12.62
CA ILE A 113 6.19 10.24 -12.22
C ILE A 113 5.40 9.08 -11.63
N ILE A 114 5.54 8.84 -10.31
CA ILE A 114 4.72 7.86 -9.59
C ILE A 114 3.23 8.21 -9.72
N PHE A 115 2.37 7.20 -9.82
CA PHE A 115 0.97 7.42 -10.13
C PHE A 115 0.04 6.80 -9.09
N LYS A 116 -0.54 5.65 -9.37
CA LYS A 116 -1.49 4.99 -8.47
C LYS A 116 -0.92 3.71 -7.89
N GLN A 117 -1.40 3.40 -6.71
CA GLN A 117 -1.29 2.09 -6.09
C GLN A 117 -2.66 1.42 -6.15
N THR A 118 -2.67 0.14 -6.44
CA THR A 118 -3.88 -0.67 -6.38
C THR A 118 -3.74 -1.75 -5.33
N LEU A 119 -4.84 -2.12 -4.70
CA LEU A 119 -4.91 -3.21 -3.74
C LEU A 119 -6.14 -4.06 -4.02
N ILE A 120 -5.94 -5.33 -4.28
CA ILE A 120 -6.98 -6.32 -4.50
C ILE A 120 -6.98 -7.29 -3.32
N PRO A 121 -8.05 -7.33 -2.52
CA PRO A 121 -8.23 -8.32 -1.48
C PRO A 121 -8.41 -9.72 -2.07
N LEU A 122 -7.64 -10.67 -1.57
CA LEU A 122 -7.80 -12.09 -1.89
C LEU A 122 -8.41 -12.89 -0.73
N THR A 123 -8.61 -12.23 0.41
CA THR A 123 -9.38 -12.70 1.55
C THR A 123 -10.34 -11.61 1.98
N SER A 124 -11.47 -11.97 2.59
CA SER A 124 -12.50 -11.00 2.99
C SER A 124 -12.29 -10.37 4.36
N LYS A 125 -11.23 -10.76 5.08
CA LYS A 125 -11.02 -10.33 6.47
C LYS A 125 -9.82 -9.41 6.57
N GLY A 126 -10.07 -8.12 6.53
CA GLY A 126 -9.04 -7.10 6.64
C GLY A 126 -9.57 -5.72 6.31
N GLY A 127 -8.73 -4.72 6.51
CA GLY A 127 -9.06 -3.35 6.15
C GLY A 127 -7.81 -2.52 5.89
N THR A 128 -8.02 -1.40 5.20
CA THR A 128 -7.00 -0.41 4.90
C THR A 128 -7.56 0.97 5.20
N VAL A 129 -6.78 1.77 5.91
CA VAL A 129 -7.13 3.18 6.21
C VAL A 129 -6.22 4.06 5.38
N ILE A 130 -6.84 4.95 4.60
CA ILE A 130 -6.15 5.94 3.75
C ILE A 130 -6.37 7.32 4.36
N PHE A 131 -5.29 8.08 4.51
CA PHE A 131 -5.35 9.44 5.02
C PHE A 131 -5.35 10.48 3.88
N LYS A 132 -5.89 11.68 4.14
CA LYS A 132 -5.78 12.82 3.23
C LYS A 132 -4.33 13.31 3.12
N ASN A 133 -3.55 13.06 4.15
CA ASN A 133 -2.16 13.48 4.26
C ASN A 133 -1.27 12.74 3.26
N LYS A 134 -0.32 13.48 2.69
CA LYS A 134 0.58 13.00 1.63
C LYS A 134 2.03 13.25 1.99
N PHE A 135 2.91 12.40 1.48
CA PHE A 135 4.35 12.53 1.62
C PHE A 135 5.03 12.36 0.26
N TYR A 136 5.89 13.30 -0.09
CA TYR A 136 6.59 13.36 -1.38
C TYR A 136 8.07 13.01 -1.24
N GLY A 137 8.34 11.96 -0.52
CA GLY A 137 9.67 11.39 -0.31
C GLY A 137 9.72 9.92 -0.69
N ASN A 138 10.77 9.25 -0.27
CA ASN A 138 10.94 7.82 -0.51
C ASN A 138 9.93 7.00 0.32
N SER A 139 9.64 5.77 -0.15
CA SER A 139 8.85 4.80 0.62
C SER A 139 9.41 4.62 2.03
N THR A 140 8.55 4.78 3.03
CA THR A 140 8.98 4.80 4.41
C THR A 140 7.86 4.50 5.39
N ASN A 141 8.21 3.96 6.55
CA ASN A 141 7.32 3.84 7.70
C ASN A 141 7.49 5.04 8.62
N PHE A 142 6.42 5.45 9.29
CA PHE A 142 6.42 6.57 10.20
C PHE A 142 6.23 6.09 11.65
N THR A 143 7.04 6.61 12.57
CA THR A 143 6.93 6.34 14.00
C THR A 143 7.30 7.57 14.80
N ILE A 144 6.71 7.71 15.98
CA ILE A 144 7.12 8.70 16.99
C ILE A 144 8.17 8.16 17.95
N ASP A 145 8.49 6.87 17.89
CA ASP A 145 9.41 6.22 18.81
C ASP A 145 10.85 6.28 18.28
N GLU A 146 11.65 7.19 18.84
CA GLU A 146 13.06 7.34 18.49
C GLU A 146 13.89 6.08 18.81
N LYS A 147 13.46 5.25 19.76
CA LYS A 147 14.16 4.01 20.07
C LYS A 147 13.94 2.97 18.99
N GLU A 148 12.78 2.93 18.38
CA GLU A 148 12.50 2.06 17.24
C GLU A 148 13.37 2.40 16.03
N LEU A 149 13.72 3.68 15.83
CA LEU A 149 14.60 4.11 14.75
C LEU A 149 16.03 3.61 14.92
N LYS A 150 16.50 3.52 16.17
CA LYS A 150 17.89 3.09 16.47
C LYS A 150 18.11 1.58 16.36
N ILE A 151 17.04 0.80 16.41
CA ILE A 151 17.10 -0.67 16.48
C ILE A 151 16.96 -1.32 15.10
N LYS A 152 16.46 -0.59 14.10
CA LYS A 152 16.16 -1.18 12.79
C LYS A 152 17.21 -0.82 11.76
N ASP A 153 17.65 -1.86 11.05
CA ASP A 153 18.39 -1.74 9.80
C ASP A 153 17.61 -0.81 8.86
N LEU A 154 18.10 0.41 8.67
CA LEU A 154 17.47 1.51 7.93
C LEU A 154 17.30 1.22 6.42
N LYS A 155 17.47 -0.03 6.01
CA LYS A 155 17.42 -0.48 4.62
C LYS A 155 16.11 -0.15 3.90
N TYR A 156 15.03 0.11 4.66
CA TYR A 156 13.70 0.43 4.13
C TYR A 156 13.13 1.77 4.61
N GLY A 157 13.99 2.68 5.08
CA GLY A 157 13.56 3.99 5.55
C GLY A 157 12.56 3.91 6.70
N GLN A 158 12.91 4.47 7.83
CA GLN A 158 11.96 4.86 8.87
C GLN A 158 12.18 6.33 9.13
N ASN A 159 11.10 7.07 9.16
CA ASN A 159 11.14 8.48 9.49
C ASN A 159 10.44 8.72 10.82
N ILE A 160 11.07 9.54 11.66
CA ILE A 160 10.36 10.12 12.77
C ILE A 160 9.25 10.98 12.19
N ARG A 161 8.08 10.83 12.77
CA ARG A 161 6.97 11.67 12.43
C ARG A 161 7.25 13.10 12.84
N SER A 162 7.40 14.00 11.86
CA SER A 162 7.68 15.41 12.06
C SER A 162 6.69 16.29 11.30
N SER A 163 6.61 17.55 11.66
CA SER A 163 5.82 18.57 10.98
C SER A 163 6.14 18.68 9.49
N GLU A 164 7.40 18.47 9.14
CA GLU A 164 7.91 18.55 7.77
C GLU A 164 7.35 17.43 6.88
N HIS A 165 7.19 16.23 7.44
CA HIS A 165 6.66 15.07 6.75
C HIS A 165 5.13 15.05 6.62
N LEU A 166 4.42 15.68 7.55
CA LEU A 166 3.00 15.43 7.74
C LEU A 166 2.14 16.69 7.82
N ASN A 167 2.74 17.87 7.54
CA ASN A 167 2.04 19.15 7.64
C ASN A 167 1.44 19.39 9.05
N ILE A 168 2.16 19.01 10.12
CA ILE A 168 1.69 19.00 11.51
C ILE A 168 1.69 20.39 12.14
N TYR A 169 1.58 21.44 11.39
CA TYR A 169 1.37 22.76 11.98
C TYR A 169 0.04 22.84 12.73
N GLN A 170 -0.86 21.91 12.48
CA GLN A 170 -2.04 21.71 13.29
C GLN A 170 -1.77 20.57 14.27
N LYS A 171 -1.47 20.88 15.51
CA LYS A 171 -1.45 19.96 16.66
C LYS A 171 -2.87 19.44 16.99
N LYS A 172 -3.61 19.03 15.95
CA LYS A 172 -4.96 18.52 16.14
C LYS A 172 -4.86 17.09 16.67
N PRO A 173 -5.43 16.78 17.83
CA PRO A 173 -5.51 15.40 18.30
C PRO A 173 -6.21 14.54 17.25
N PHE A 174 -5.79 13.27 17.13
CA PHE A 174 -6.53 12.32 16.30
C PHE A 174 -7.86 11.98 16.99
N ASP A 175 -8.86 11.67 16.19
CA ASP A 175 -10.16 11.29 16.70
C ASP A 175 -10.09 9.96 17.48
N LEU A 176 -10.60 9.95 18.70
CA LEU A 176 -10.50 8.80 19.60
C LEU A 176 -11.46 7.67 19.19
N GLU A 177 -12.60 7.99 18.61
CA GLU A 177 -13.56 7.00 18.12
C GLU A 177 -12.98 6.25 16.92
N ASP A 178 -12.46 6.96 15.94
CA ASP A 178 -11.78 6.39 14.78
C ASP A 178 -10.55 5.57 15.18
N HIS A 179 -9.76 6.07 16.14
CA HIS A 179 -8.63 5.33 16.69
C HIS A 179 -9.09 3.99 17.31
N ASN A 180 -10.09 4.05 18.19
CA ASN A 180 -10.60 2.86 18.87
C ASN A 180 -11.25 1.86 17.91
N LYS A 181 -11.85 2.34 16.85
CA LYS A 181 -12.53 1.48 15.88
C LYS A 181 -11.58 0.83 14.89
N TYR A 182 -10.62 1.59 14.36
CA TYR A 182 -9.84 1.16 13.20
C TYR A 182 -8.33 1.04 13.44
N LEU A 183 -7.77 1.74 14.43
CA LEU A 183 -6.33 2.04 14.50
C LEU A 183 -5.69 1.73 15.85
N LYS A 184 -6.30 0.87 16.67
CA LYS A 184 -5.77 0.50 18.01
C LYS A 184 -4.34 -0.03 18.03
N HIS A 185 -3.83 -0.49 16.90
CA HIS A 185 -2.46 -0.99 16.76
C HIS A 185 -1.43 0.13 16.62
N GLU A 186 -1.86 1.36 16.32
CA GLU A 186 -1.02 2.55 16.26
C GLU A 186 -1.09 3.31 17.59
N LYS A 187 0.00 3.94 17.98
CA LYS A 187 -0.05 4.92 19.08
C LYS A 187 -0.83 6.14 18.60
N ILE A 188 -1.84 6.59 19.37
CA ILE A 188 -2.70 7.69 18.97
C ILE A 188 -1.92 8.97 18.68
N GLU A 189 -0.82 9.21 19.40
CA GLU A 189 0.08 10.32 19.19
C GLU A 189 0.76 10.27 17.81
N ASN A 190 0.98 9.06 17.28
CA ASN A 190 1.50 8.86 15.92
C ASN A 190 0.52 9.31 14.84
N LEU A 191 -0.76 9.41 15.15
CA LEU A 191 -1.82 9.80 14.23
C LEU A 191 -2.23 11.29 14.36
N SER A 192 -1.68 12.04 15.32
CA SER A 192 -2.02 13.48 15.52
C SER A 192 -1.84 14.27 14.22
N GLY A 193 -2.81 15.11 13.86
CA GLY A 193 -2.82 15.91 12.63
C GLY A 193 -3.11 15.14 11.35
N LEU A 194 -3.35 13.81 11.41
CA LEU A 194 -3.85 13.05 10.27
C LEU A 194 -5.37 13.15 10.19
N GLU A 195 -5.88 13.08 8.97
CA GLU A 195 -7.30 13.00 8.68
C GLU A 195 -7.57 11.77 7.81
N ILE A 196 -8.51 10.93 8.24
CA ILE A 196 -8.99 9.80 7.43
C ILE A 196 -9.71 10.35 6.19
N ASP A 197 -9.36 9.82 5.02
CA ASP A 197 -10.06 10.07 3.77
C ASP A 197 -10.97 8.90 3.43
N LEU A 198 -10.50 7.67 3.66
CA LEU A 198 -11.25 6.46 3.37
C LEU A 198 -10.87 5.35 4.35
N VAL A 199 -11.87 4.63 4.87
CA VAL A 199 -11.72 3.31 5.49
C VAL A 199 -12.27 2.29 4.52
N TYR A 200 -11.41 1.40 4.07
CA TYR A 200 -11.79 0.31 3.16
C TYR A 200 -11.82 -1.02 3.91
N GLU A 201 -13.00 -1.52 4.17
CA GLU A 201 -13.21 -2.90 4.62
C GLU A 201 -13.11 -3.82 3.40
N TRP A 202 -12.25 -4.82 3.46
CA TRP A 202 -11.91 -5.66 2.32
C TRP A 202 -13.10 -6.47 1.82
N GLU A 203 -13.39 -6.31 0.55
CA GLU A 203 -14.45 -7.03 -0.18
C GLU A 203 -13.82 -7.80 -1.34
N LEU A 204 -14.05 -9.11 -1.40
CA LEU A 204 -13.55 -9.95 -2.49
C LEU A 204 -14.09 -9.48 -3.84
N GLY A 205 -13.23 -9.49 -4.85
CA GLY A 205 -13.57 -9.03 -6.19
C GLY A 205 -13.55 -7.52 -6.38
N SER A 206 -13.29 -6.73 -5.32
CA SER A 206 -13.11 -5.29 -5.41
C SER A 206 -11.64 -4.91 -5.54
N MET A 207 -11.38 -3.65 -5.92
CA MET A 207 -10.06 -3.06 -5.97
C MET A 207 -10.08 -1.68 -5.32
N LEU A 208 -9.17 -1.43 -4.39
CA LEU A 208 -8.88 -0.08 -3.89
C LEU A 208 -7.81 0.55 -4.77
N ILE A 209 -8.02 1.82 -5.14
CA ILE A 209 -7.09 2.64 -5.92
C ILE A 209 -6.82 3.93 -5.15
N PHE A 210 -5.56 4.31 -4.98
CA PHE A 210 -5.17 5.56 -4.34
C PHE A 210 -3.79 6.05 -4.81
N ASP A 211 -3.50 7.33 -4.53
CA ASP A 211 -2.20 7.90 -4.87
C ASP A 211 -1.10 7.29 -4.02
N ARG A 212 0.03 6.98 -4.62
CA ARG A 212 1.19 6.39 -3.92
C ARG A 212 1.80 7.33 -2.88
N THR A 213 1.52 8.62 -2.95
CA THR A 213 1.95 9.63 -1.98
C THR A 213 1.12 9.65 -0.70
N ARG A 214 -0.03 8.96 -0.65
CA ARG A 214 -0.92 8.99 0.52
C ARG A 214 -0.39 8.14 1.65
N LEU A 215 -0.44 8.69 2.86
CA LEU A 215 -0.21 7.90 4.06
C LEU A 215 -1.34 6.90 4.23
N HIS A 216 -0.98 5.69 4.62
CA HIS A 216 -1.94 4.63 4.85
C HIS A 216 -1.42 3.58 5.83
N CYS A 217 -2.32 2.76 6.33
CA CYS A 217 -2.01 1.62 7.19
C CYS A 217 -3.10 0.55 7.08
N SER A 218 -2.85 -0.62 7.64
CA SER A 218 -3.92 -1.58 7.85
C SER A 218 -4.90 -1.05 8.89
N SER A 219 -6.18 -1.41 8.78
CA SER A 219 -7.05 -1.29 9.93
C SER A 219 -6.78 -2.42 10.95
N CYS A 220 -7.18 -2.22 12.20
CA CYS A 220 -7.08 -3.27 13.23
C CYS A 220 -8.14 -4.38 13.06
N LEU A 221 -9.05 -4.23 12.09
CA LEU A 221 -10.07 -5.23 11.75
C LEU A 221 -9.44 -6.36 10.93
N ILE A 222 -8.68 -7.22 11.60
CA ILE A 222 -8.07 -8.40 10.99
C ILE A 222 -8.54 -9.63 11.76
N GLU A 223 -9.10 -10.58 11.05
CA GLU A 223 -9.43 -11.88 11.60
C GLU A 223 -8.68 -12.99 10.86
N GLY A 224 -7.59 -13.47 11.44
CA GLY A 224 -6.78 -14.54 10.87
C GLY A 224 -5.91 -14.06 9.70
N LYS A 225 -5.82 -14.90 8.66
CA LYS A 225 -4.96 -14.67 7.50
C LYS A 225 -5.55 -13.65 6.54
N LYS A 226 -4.79 -12.62 6.23
CA LYS A 226 -5.11 -11.56 5.28
C LYS A 226 -4.15 -11.63 4.11
N ILE A 227 -4.66 -11.84 2.90
CA ILE A 227 -3.86 -11.83 1.66
C ILE A 227 -4.38 -10.73 0.74
N GLY A 228 -3.49 -9.86 0.28
CA GLY A 228 -3.75 -8.84 -0.74
C GLY A 228 -2.72 -8.87 -1.85
N LEU A 229 -3.15 -8.50 -3.05
CA LEU A 229 -2.27 -8.22 -4.18
C LEU A 229 -2.19 -6.71 -4.36
N THR A 230 -0.99 -6.16 -4.24
CA THR A 230 -0.70 -4.73 -4.44
C THR A 230 0.13 -4.54 -5.69
N THR A 231 -0.20 -3.51 -6.47
CA THR A 231 0.63 -3.07 -7.59
C THR A 231 0.90 -1.59 -7.54
N PHE A 232 2.03 -1.18 -8.10
CA PHE A 232 2.50 0.19 -8.13
C PHE A 232 2.64 0.63 -9.59
N THR A 233 2.09 1.81 -9.91
CA THR A 233 2.10 2.32 -11.26
C THR A 233 2.82 3.67 -11.35
N LYS A 234 3.26 4.02 -12.58
CA LYS A 234 3.86 5.30 -12.96
C LYS A 234 3.36 5.75 -14.32
N LYS A 235 3.52 7.01 -14.65
CA LYS A 235 3.27 7.59 -15.96
C LYS A 235 4.51 7.57 -16.85
#